data_0b6c57147e744af7ea2cc0c2c85717b0
#
_entry.id   0b6c57147e744af7ea2cc0c2c85717b0
#
_cell.length_a   1.000
_cell.length_b   1.000
_cell.length_c   1.000
_cell.angle_alpha   90.00
_cell.angle_beta   90.00
_cell.angle_gamma   90.00
#
_symmetry.space_group_name_H-M   'P 1'
#
loop_
_entity.id
_entity.type
_entity.pdbx_description
1 polymer ?
#
loop_
_entity_poly.entity_id
_entity_poly.type
_entity_poly.pdbx_seq_one_letter_code
_entity_poly.pdbx_strand_id
1 'polypeptide(L)' 'FQKFIIQAQNHLDSLPSGPDVEEKKQTLQQYCDWIATHESASSAEYIQQRQLLNSLIYDN' A
#
# COMPACT_ATOMS: atom_id res chain seq x y z
N PHE A 1 1.07 -2.47 10.87
CA PHE A 1 0.45 -1.74 9.76
C PHE A 1 1.25 -0.53 9.34
N GLN A 2 1.59 0.32 10.31
CA GLN A 2 2.32 1.55 10.00
C GLN A 2 3.69 1.27 9.43
N LYS A 3 4.36 0.24 9.94
CA LYS A 3 5.68 -0.14 9.43
C LYS A 3 5.62 -0.55 7.97
N PHE A 4 4.59 -1.33 7.59
CA PHE A 4 4.43 -1.74 6.21
C PHE A 4 4.23 -0.54 5.28
N ILE A 5 3.39 0.40 5.70
CA ILE A 5 3.10 1.59 4.92
C ILE A 5 4.35 2.45 4.76
N ILE A 6 5.09 2.66 5.85
CA ILE A 6 6.31 3.46 5.82
C ILE A 6 7.36 2.81 4.92
N GLN A 7 7.53 1.50 5.03
CA GLN A 7 8.47 0.78 4.18
C GLN A 7 8.08 0.85 2.71
N ALA A 8 6.78 0.71 2.42
CA ALA A 8 6.29 0.80 1.06
C ALA A 8 6.51 2.20 0.48
N GLN A 9 6.24 3.24 1.26
CA GLN A 9 6.48 4.61 0.82
C GLN A 9 7.95 4.85 0.53
N ASN A 10 8.83 4.39 1.42
CA ASN A 10 10.27 4.53 1.22
C ASN A 10 10.73 3.80 -0.02
N HIS A 11 10.20 2.60 -0.25
CA HIS A 11 10.53 1.82 -1.43
C HIS A 11 10.13 2.57 -2.71
N LEU A 12 8.92 3.10 -2.75
CA LEU A 12 8.43 3.84 -3.91
C LEU A 12 9.20 5.14 -4.11
N ASP A 13 9.58 5.82 -3.03
CA ASP A 13 10.35 7.05 -3.11
C ASP A 13 11.75 6.81 -3.66
N SER A 14 12.30 5.60 -3.45
CA SER A 14 13.63 5.27 -3.95
C SER A 14 13.63 4.90 -5.42
N LEU A 15 12.45 4.70 -6.02
CA LEU A 15 12.33 4.35 -7.43
C LEU A 15 12.35 5.62 -8.28
N PRO A 16 12.80 5.51 -9.56
CA PRO A 16 12.73 6.65 -10.48
C PRO A 16 11.29 7.10 -10.69
N SER A 17 11.08 8.40 -10.80
CA SER A 17 9.75 8.93 -11.06
C SER A 17 9.22 8.42 -12.40
N GLY A 18 7.94 8.00 -12.39
CA GLY A 18 7.31 7.49 -13.59
C GLY A 18 5.84 7.22 -13.35
N PRO A 19 5.05 7.00 -14.42
CA PRO A 19 3.60 6.76 -14.26
C PRO A 19 3.30 5.52 -13.43
N ASP A 20 4.11 4.47 -13.55
CA ASP A 20 3.90 3.25 -12.77
C ASP A 20 4.10 3.50 -11.28
N VAL A 21 5.12 4.26 -10.92
CA VAL A 21 5.40 4.58 -9.51
C VAL A 21 4.30 5.46 -8.95
N GLU A 22 3.83 6.43 -9.71
CA GLU A 22 2.75 7.30 -9.27
C GLU A 22 1.47 6.52 -9.04
N GLU A 23 1.16 5.58 -9.92
CA GLU A 23 -0.02 4.72 -9.75
C GLU A 23 0.09 3.90 -8.46
N LYS A 24 1.27 3.36 -8.19
CA LYS A 24 1.49 2.60 -6.96
C LYS A 24 1.34 3.48 -5.72
N LYS A 25 1.84 4.71 -5.79
CA LYS A 25 1.69 5.66 -4.68
C LYS A 25 0.22 5.98 -4.41
N GLN A 26 -0.57 6.16 -5.47
CA GLN A 26 -2.00 6.41 -5.33
C GLN A 26 -2.70 5.21 -4.70
N THR A 27 -2.34 4.00 -5.12
CA THR A 27 -2.91 2.79 -4.54
C THR A 27 -2.59 2.69 -3.06
N LEU A 28 -1.36 3.02 -2.67
CA LEU A 28 -0.95 3.03 -1.28
C LEU A 28 -1.77 4.05 -0.48
N GLN A 29 -2.01 5.21 -1.05
CA GLN A 29 -2.83 6.23 -0.41
C GLN A 29 -4.27 5.74 -0.21
N GLN A 30 -4.83 5.07 -1.20
CA GLN A 30 -6.16 4.49 -1.09
C GLN A 30 -6.22 3.45 0.02
N TYR A 31 -5.18 2.66 0.17
CA TYR A 31 -5.10 1.67 1.23
C TYR A 31 -5.11 2.35 2.61
N CYS A 32 -4.37 3.43 2.76
CA CYS A 32 -4.36 4.20 4.00
C CYS A 32 -5.75 4.75 4.32
N ASP A 33 -6.42 5.30 3.33
CA ASP A 33 -7.78 5.81 3.50
C ASP A 33 -8.75 4.69 3.86
N TRP A 34 -8.59 3.53 3.22
CA TRP A 34 -9.44 2.38 3.51
C TRP A 34 -9.29 1.94 4.96
N ILE A 35 -8.05 1.86 5.46
CA ILE A 35 -7.81 1.51 6.85
C ILE A 35 -8.48 2.50 7.80
N ALA A 36 -8.37 3.79 7.49
CA ALA A 36 -8.93 4.83 8.33
C ALA A 36 -10.45 4.76 8.39
N THR A 37 -11.09 4.28 7.32
CA THR A 37 -12.56 4.21 7.25
C THR A 37 -13.11 2.83 7.64
N HIS A 38 -12.26 1.83 7.76
CA HIS A 38 -12.68 0.45 8.04
C HIS A 38 -11.99 -0.09 9.30
N GLU A 39 -12.03 0.69 10.38
CA GLU A 39 -11.36 0.32 11.63
C GLU A 39 -11.91 -0.98 12.20
N SER A 40 -13.17 -1.29 11.94
CA SER A 40 -13.82 -2.49 12.45
C SER A 40 -13.74 -3.67 11.48
N ALA A 41 -12.99 -3.55 10.40
CA ALA A 41 -12.82 -4.65 9.45
C ALA A 41 -12.08 -5.81 10.11
N SER A 42 -12.34 -7.03 9.63
CA SER A 42 -11.72 -8.22 10.20
C SER A 42 -10.24 -8.28 9.84
N SER A 43 -9.48 -9.04 10.64
CA SER A 43 -8.06 -9.26 10.37
C SER A 43 -7.85 -9.87 8.99
N ALA A 44 -8.75 -10.75 8.56
CA ALA A 44 -8.65 -11.38 7.24
C ALA A 44 -8.72 -10.34 6.13
N GLU A 45 -9.57 -9.33 6.27
CA GLU A 45 -9.69 -8.27 5.27
C GLU A 45 -8.41 -7.44 5.21
N TYR A 46 -7.84 -7.08 6.36
CA TYR A 46 -6.57 -6.35 6.39
C TYR A 46 -5.45 -7.15 5.74
N ILE A 47 -5.36 -8.43 6.06
CA ILE A 47 -4.33 -9.29 5.49
C ILE A 47 -4.49 -9.39 3.97
N GLN A 48 -5.72 -9.56 3.50
CA GLN A 48 -5.98 -9.65 2.06
C GLN A 48 -5.59 -8.38 1.34
N GLN A 49 -5.97 -7.23 1.86
CA GLN A 49 -5.62 -5.94 1.25
C GLN A 49 -4.12 -5.71 1.26
N ARG A 50 -3.46 -6.07 2.36
CA ARG A 50 -2.01 -5.93 2.46
C ARG A 50 -1.30 -6.81 1.44
N GLN A 51 -1.77 -8.04 1.24
CA GLN A 51 -1.18 -8.95 0.28
C GLN A 51 -1.33 -8.42 -1.15
N LEU A 52 -2.49 -7.89 -1.48
CA LEU A 52 -2.71 -7.30 -2.79
C LEU A 52 -1.78 -6.11 -3.02
N LEU A 53 -1.66 -5.26 -2.02
CA LEU A 53 -0.81 -4.08 -2.11
C LEU A 53 0.66 -4.47 -2.18
N ASN A 54 1.06 -5.45 -1.38
CA ASN A 54 2.43 -5.95 -1.39
C ASN A 54 2.80 -6.49 -2.78
N SER A 55 1.91 -7.25 -3.37
CA SER A 55 2.12 -7.80 -4.72
C SER A 55 2.24 -6.67 -5.75
N LEU A 56 1.40 -5.65 -5.62
CA LEU A 56 1.41 -4.53 -6.56
C LEU A 56 2.70 -3.70 -6.44
N ILE A 57 3.18 -3.49 -5.22
CA ILE A 57 4.33 -2.62 -4.97
C ILE A 57 5.65 -3.35 -5.21
N TYR A 58 5.77 -4.59 -4.74
CA TYR A 58 7.04 -5.31 -4.74
C TYR A 58 7.16 -6.34 -5.86
N ASP A 59 6.07 -6.66 -6.53
CA ASP A 59 6.08 -7.60 -7.63
C ASP A 59 6.38 -6.86 -8.92
N ASN A 60 7.35 -7.33 -9.64
CA ASN A 60 7.74 -6.72 -10.91
C ASN A 60 7.08 -7.45 -12.07
#